data_feeb0ec68cf6bdc3668e8b42a0c9fe66
#
_entry.id   feeb0ec68cf6bdc3668e8b42a0c9fe66
#
_cell.length_a   1.000
_cell.length_b   1.000
_cell.length_c   1.000
_cell.angle_alpha   90.00
_cell.angle_beta   90.00
_cell.angle_gamma   90.00
#
_symmetry.space_group_name_H-M   'P 1'
#
loop_
_entity.id
_entity.type
_entity.pdbx_description
1 polymer ?
#
loop_
_entity_poly.entity_id
_entity_poly.type
_entity_poly.pdbx_seq_one_letter_code
_entity_poly.pdbx_strand_id
1 'polypeptide(L)'
;MNMKNPFYLTAMATMAVLMASCSAEDPFEEYNSNNVWNNGGNMPGGNGSSATTGELATFDIVLSTEGTEPAESSETYYPDEEDALENNEFTKEVVIDMSNPVTKTENGVEVTANGGHVTANHGSEKNVCYVVSGTTSNGSLTILGEKKYAVKLSGVSITNPDSAALNLLSGKRAFVLLADGTTNTLADGTGGSQKGALYCKGKLLFNCSGQLSVTGNTNNGIHSADYIVFNKGNNVYVKSTANHGVKANDGVFINGGILNVEVSAAAAKGINCESHVIVNGGRTTVLTTGDGIYDTDDQEAKGAAGIKADSTFTMNGGELLLKSTGSGGKGINTDGNATFNGGNVYVVTTGSQFRSNNDTASPKGIKADGAINVSGGRIWIRTTGTNGEGMETKSTLTITGGEVASYAYDDAINSKGDMTISGGYVYAHGQHNDGLDANGNCYVKGGVVYAVCSGSPEVAIDANTEGGKHLYVSGGTIIALGGLESGAKLSQSCYQASWSPNIWYTMIIGNETFSFMTPSSGGSGLVVSGSTQPTLLSSASVSGGTSYFGGLSTSGGTVSGGSSVSLSSYTGGGGFSPGGGGPGGGWH
;
A
#
# COMPACT_ATOMS: atom_id res chain seq x y z
N MET A 1 -22.14 -66.75 -3.92
CA MET A 1 -23.04 -66.48 -5.04
C MET A 1 -23.46 -64.99 -4.99
N ASN A 2 -23.10 -64.28 -6.02
CA ASN A 2 -23.23 -62.82 -6.18
C ASN A 2 -24.66 -62.31 -5.99
N MET A 3 -24.77 -61.12 -5.39
CA MET A 3 -25.59 -60.07 -5.97
C MET A 3 -25.10 -58.69 -5.50
N LYS A 4 -24.64 -57.94 -6.49
CA LYS A 4 -24.22 -56.53 -6.39
C LYS A 4 -25.47 -55.65 -6.25
N ASN A 5 -25.42 -54.69 -5.35
CA ASN A 5 -26.41 -53.64 -5.25
C ASN A 5 -26.01 -52.47 -6.15
N PRO A 6 -26.82 -52.04 -7.13
CA PRO A 6 -26.53 -50.87 -7.98
C PRO A 6 -27.38 -49.67 -7.50
N PHE A 7 -27.00 -49.02 -6.43
CA PHE A 7 -27.72 -47.84 -5.94
C PHE A 7 -26.83 -46.64 -5.60
N TYR A 8 -25.59 -46.56 -6.12
CA TYR A 8 -24.70 -45.43 -5.85
C TYR A 8 -24.34 -44.61 -7.09
N LEU A 9 -25.07 -44.64 -8.19
CA LEU A 9 -24.74 -43.91 -9.41
C LEU A 9 -25.83 -42.95 -9.93
N THR A 10 -26.86 -42.65 -9.15
CA THR A 10 -27.95 -41.74 -9.59
C THR A 10 -28.14 -40.51 -8.70
N ALA A 11 -27.27 -40.27 -7.71
CA ALA A 11 -27.34 -39.08 -6.84
C ALA A 11 -26.34 -37.96 -7.20
N MET A 12 -25.48 -38.17 -8.20
CA MET A 12 -24.52 -37.15 -8.65
C MET A 12 -24.89 -36.43 -9.94
N ALA A 13 -26.02 -36.73 -10.56
CA ALA A 13 -26.42 -36.11 -11.83
C ALA A 13 -27.59 -35.12 -11.73
N THR A 14 -28.11 -34.86 -10.52
CA THR A 14 -29.25 -33.93 -10.33
C THR A 14 -28.90 -32.68 -9.50
N MET A 15 -27.62 -32.47 -9.13
CA MET A 15 -27.20 -31.27 -8.42
C MET A 15 -26.50 -30.24 -9.34
N ALA A 16 -26.43 -30.50 -10.63
CA ALA A 16 -25.73 -29.66 -11.61
C ALA A 16 -26.64 -28.77 -12.48
N VAL A 17 -27.93 -28.63 -12.17
CA VAL A 17 -28.87 -27.87 -13.03
C VAL A 17 -29.66 -26.80 -12.28
N LEU A 18 -29.36 -26.48 -11.03
CA LEU A 18 -30.03 -25.41 -10.27
C LEU A 18 -29.09 -24.29 -9.78
N MET A 19 -27.91 -24.13 -10.42
CA MET A 19 -26.99 -23.02 -10.15
C MET A 19 -26.88 -22.02 -11.34
N ALA A 20 -27.93 -21.88 -12.11
CA ALA A 20 -28.00 -20.97 -13.22
C ALA A 20 -29.12 -19.94 -13.03
N SER A 21 -29.02 -19.10 -12.00
CA SER A 21 -29.67 -17.79 -11.99
C SER A 21 -29.36 -17.07 -10.68
N CYS A 22 -28.20 -16.48 -10.59
CA CYS A 22 -27.81 -15.24 -9.93
C CYS A 22 -26.29 -15.21 -10.04
N SER A 23 -25.77 -14.67 -11.12
CA SER A 23 -24.36 -14.38 -11.27
C SER A 23 -24.00 -13.14 -10.43
N ALA A 24 -23.92 -13.31 -9.13
CA ALA A 24 -22.89 -12.62 -8.40
C ALA A 24 -21.62 -13.43 -8.70
N GLU A 25 -20.75 -12.91 -9.56
CA GLU A 25 -19.44 -13.46 -9.79
C GLU A 25 -18.78 -13.63 -8.42
N ASP A 26 -18.32 -14.85 -8.13
CA ASP A 26 -17.60 -15.10 -6.87
C ASP A 26 -16.31 -14.27 -6.93
N PRO A 27 -16.13 -13.26 -6.07
CA PRO A 27 -14.94 -12.42 -6.11
C PRO A 27 -13.66 -13.23 -5.86
N PHE A 28 -13.76 -14.48 -5.45
CA PHE A 28 -12.66 -15.40 -5.25
C PHE A 28 -12.39 -16.31 -6.47
N GLU A 29 -13.29 -16.44 -7.46
CA GLU A 29 -13.07 -17.28 -8.65
C GLU A 29 -12.36 -16.57 -9.83
N GLU A 30 -12.40 -15.24 -9.93
CA GLU A 30 -11.94 -14.50 -11.12
C GLU A 30 -10.48 -14.04 -11.08
N TYR A 31 -9.77 -14.24 -9.99
CA TYR A 31 -8.40 -13.74 -9.83
C TYR A 31 -7.39 -14.88 -9.82
N ASN A 32 -6.91 -15.24 -11.02
CA ASN A 32 -5.88 -16.26 -11.18
C ASN A 32 -4.53 -15.74 -10.70
N SER A 33 -3.94 -16.43 -9.72
CA SER A 33 -2.78 -16.09 -8.90
C SER A 33 -1.45 -15.89 -9.63
N ASN A 34 -1.44 -15.82 -10.95
CA ASN A 34 -0.18 -15.92 -11.67
C ASN A 34 0.49 -14.61 -12.05
N ASN A 35 0.01 -13.43 -11.63
CA ASN A 35 0.60 -12.21 -12.19
C ASN A 35 0.55 -10.96 -11.30
N VAL A 36 1.10 -11.00 -10.11
CA VAL A 36 1.54 -9.76 -9.43
C VAL A 36 2.70 -9.11 -10.18
N TRP A 37 3.34 -9.85 -11.10
CA TRP A 37 4.55 -9.47 -11.82
C TRP A 37 4.46 -9.80 -13.32
N ASN A 38 3.44 -9.33 -14.03
CA ASN A 38 3.38 -9.47 -15.47
C ASN A 38 4.04 -8.29 -16.18
N ASN A 39 5.27 -8.44 -16.44
CA ASN A 39 6.01 -8.27 -17.69
C ASN A 39 7.52 -8.37 -17.43
N GLY A 40 8.07 -9.59 -17.59
CA GLY A 40 9.50 -9.77 -17.85
C GLY A 40 10.49 -9.45 -16.74
N GLY A 41 10.05 -9.07 -15.53
CA GLY A 41 10.92 -8.81 -14.39
C GLY A 41 10.81 -9.94 -13.36
N ASN A 42 11.90 -10.66 -13.15
CA ASN A 42 12.01 -11.64 -12.08
C ASN A 42 11.75 -11.00 -10.72
N MET A 43 11.01 -11.71 -9.85
CA MET A 43 10.87 -11.43 -8.43
C MET A 43 12.22 -11.05 -7.80
N PRO A 44 12.30 -10.11 -6.86
CA PRO A 44 13.49 -9.90 -6.03
C PRO A 44 13.78 -11.16 -5.22
N GLY A 45 14.81 -11.92 -5.64
CA GLY A 45 15.21 -13.20 -5.05
C GLY A 45 15.48 -14.32 -6.05
N GLY A 46 15.10 -14.16 -7.32
CA GLY A 46 15.44 -15.10 -8.40
C GLY A 46 16.66 -14.63 -9.17
N ASN A 47 17.54 -15.54 -9.54
CA ASN A 47 18.74 -15.31 -10.35
C ASN A 47 18.44 -14.46 -11.59
N GLY A 48 18.87 -13.24 -11.56
CA GLY A 48 19.21 -12.24 -12.53
C GLY A 48 18.81 -12.38 -13.98
N SER A 49 17.80 -11.61 -14.39
CA SER A 49 17.89 -10.90 -15.66
C SER A 49 18.38 -9.48 -15.34
N SER A 50 19.48 -9.05 -15.93
CA SER A 50 19.94 -7.67 -15.84
C SER A 50 18.90 -6.77 -16.54
N ALA A 51 18.58 -5.63 -15.93
CA ALA A 51 17.70 -4.63 -16.54
C ALA A 51 18.25 -4.24 -17.91
N THR A 52 17.35 -4.04 -18.87
CA THR A 52 17.69 -3.59 -20.24
C THR A 52 17.52 -2.09 -20.40
N THR A 53 16.82 -1.43 -19.47
CA THR A 53 16.64 0.03 -19.40
C THR A 53 16.95 0.49 -18.00
N GLY A 54 17.42 1.74 -17.83
CA GLY A 54 17.71 2.34 -16.53
C GLY A 54 16.49 2.91 -15.85
N GLU A 55 15.31 2.37 -16.07
CA GLU A 55 14.06 2.78 -15.46
C GLU A 55 13.57 1.69 -14.51
N LEU A 56 12.91 2.09 -13.42
CA LEU A 56 12.31 1.13 -12.51
C LEU A 56 11.37 0.22 -13.31
N ALA A 57 11.57 -1.09 -13.18
CA ALA A 57 10.78 -2.07 -13.93
C ALA A 57 9.29 -1.77 -13.77
N THR A 58 8.56 -1.82 -14.88
CA THR A 58 7.11 -1.68 -14.85
C THR A 58 6.55 -2.86 -14.06
N PHE A 59 6.04 -2.59 -12.90
CA PHE A 59 5.24 -3.54 -12.13
C PHE A 59 3.79 -3.06 -12.13
N ASP A 60 2.86 -3.99 -12.09
CA ASP A 60 1.44 -3.70 -11.91
C ASP A 60 0.92 -4.46 -10.69
N ILE A 61 -0.14 -3.96 -10.11
CA ILE A 61 -0.77 -4.50 -8.91
C ILE A 61 -2.15 -4.97 -9.31
N VAL A 62 -2.41 -6.25 -9.06
CA VAL A 62 -3.71 -6.89 -9.25
C VAL A 62 -4.15 -7.53 -7.93
N LEU A 63 -5.45 -7.60 -7.72
CA LEU A 63 -6.00 -8.35 -6.59
C LEU A 63 -5.67 -9.83 -6.78
N SER A 64 -5.26 -10.49 -5.70
CA SER A 64 -5.07 -11.92 -5.67
C SER A 64 -5.66 -12.46 -4.39
N THR A 65 -6.61 -13.35 -4.53
CA THR A 65 -7.19 -14.09 -3.41
C THR A 65 -6.36 -15.32 -3.04
N GLU A 66 -5.44 -15.71 -3.91
CA GLU A 66 -4.49 -16.78 -3.68
C GLU A 66 -3.13 -16.19 -3.30
N GLY A 67 -2.51 -16.79 -2.34
CA GLY A 67 -1.16 -16.43 -1.88
C GLY A 67 -0.96 -16.89 -0.45
N THR A 68 0.27 -17.20 -0.12
CA THR A 68 0.68 -17.39 1.27
C THR A 68 0.90 -16.03 1.89
N GLU A 69 0.54 -15.87 3.15
CA GLU A 69 0.96 -14.72 3.93
C GLU A 69 2.48 -14.59 3.83
N PRO A 70 3.03 -13.38 3.58
CA PRO A 70 4.48 -13.18 3.62
C PRO A 70 4.99 -13.50 5.02
N ALA A 71 6.28 -13.85 5.11
CA ALA A 71 6.94 -14.06 6.40
C ALA A 71 6.76 -12.82 7.28
N GLU A 72 6.30 -13.04 8.49
CA GLU A 72 5.84 -12.00 9.39
C GLU A 72 6.99 -11.26 10.09
N SER A 73 6.71 -10.02 10.51
CA SER A 73 7.43 -9.43 11.62
C SER A 73 7.13 -10.23 12.90
N SER A 74 8.09 -10.36 13.79
CA SER A 74 7.99 -11.22 14.98
C SER A 74 6.96 -10.79 16.01
N GLU A 75 6.36 -9.60 15.89
CA GLU A 75 5.50 -9.02 16.91
C GLU A 75 4.10 -8.70 16.38
N THR A 76 3.10 -9.35 16.96
CA THR A 76 1.69 -8.98 16.81
C THR A 76 1.39 -7.84 17.77
N TYR A 77 0.86 -6.74 17.24
CA TYR A 77 0.46 -5.59 18.07
C TYR A 77 -1.04 -5.62 18.32
N TYR A 78 -1.42 -5.62 19.59
CA TYR A 78 -2.80 -5.41 20.00
C TYR A 78 -2.91 -4.08 20.74
N PRO A 79 -3.87 -3.19 20.38
CA PRO A 79 -4.16 -1.98 21.16
C PRO A 79 -4.50 -2.27 22.64
N ASP A 80 -5.05 -3.44 22.91
CA ASP A 80 -5.47 -3.91 24.22
C ASP A 80 -5.20 -5.42 24.34
N GLU A 81 -4.70 -5.89 25.46
CA GLU A 81 -4.42 -7.32 25.71
C GLU A 81 -5.67 -8.22 25.54
N GLU A 82 -6.87 -7.65 25.75
CA GLU A 82 -8.14 -8.35 25.51
C GLU A 82 -8.46 -8.52 24.00
N ASP A 83 -7.70 -7.95 23.09
CA ASP A 83 -7.89 -8.15 21.63
C ASP A 83 -7.32 -9.48 21.14
N ALA A 84 -6.39 -10.07 21.88
CA ALA A 84 -5.88 -11.39 21.58
C ALA A 84 -6.97 -12.46 21.83
N LEU A 85 -7.27 -13.27 20.80
CA LEU A 85 -8.35 -14.26 20.88
C LEU A 85 -8.11 -15.29 21.99
N GLU A 86 -6.86 -15.68 22.24
CA GLU A 86 -6.44 -16.61 23.28
C GLU A 86 -6.72 -16.11 24.69
N ASN A 87 -6.91 -14.82 24.91
CA ASN A 87 -7.28 -14.21 26.18
C ASN A 87 -8.81 -14.18 26.40
N ASN A 88 -9.57 -14.84 25.52
CA ASN A 88 -11.02 -14.79 25.52
C ASN A 88 -11.64 -16.19 25.45
N GLU A 89 -12.76 -16.38 26.13
CA GLU A 89 -13.55 -17.59 26.08
C GLU A 89 -14.96 -17.29 25.55
N PHE A 90 -15.44 -18.09 24.58
CA PHE A 90 -16.77 -17.98 23.99
C PHE A 90 -17.45 -19.35 24.00
N THR A 91 -17.87 -19.82 25.16
CA THR A 91 -18.37 -21.17 25.41
C THR A 91 -19.88 -21.32 25.28
N LYS A 92 -20.64 -20.22 25.25
CA LYS A 92 -22.10 -20.22 25.09
C LYS A 92 -22.46 -20.05 23.62
N GLU A 93 -22.56 -21.14 22.89
CA GLU A 93 -22.97 -21.09 21.48
C GLU A 93 -24.46 -20.79 21.31
N VAL A 94 -24.78 -19.89 20.37
CA VAL A 94 -26.13 -19.57 19.89
C VAL A 94 -26.15 -19.76 18.39
N VAL A 95 -26.85 -20.80 17.93
CA VAL A 95 -26.85 -21.16 16.50
C VAL A 95 -27.94 -20.38 15.75
N ILE A 96 -27.58 -19.72 14.68
CA ILE A 96 -28.47 -18.93 13.82
C ILE A 96 -28.32 -19.42 12.38
N ASP A 97 -29.40 -20.03 11.83
CA ASP A 97 -29.49 -20.40 10.42
C ASP A 97 -30.26 -19.31 9.66
N MET A 98 -29.55 -18.55 8.84
CA MET A 98 -30.12 -17.46 8.05
C MET A 98 -31.03 -17.93 6.91
N SER A 99 -30.98 -19.23 6.54
CA SER A 99 -31.92 -19.80 5.57
C SER A 99 -33.31 -20.09 6.18
N ASN A 100 -33.36 -20.30 7.49
CA ASN A 100 -34.61 -20.58 8.23
C ASN A 100 -34.50 -20.05 9.67
N PRO A 101 -34.47 -18.72 9.85
CA PRO A 101 -34.28 -18.15 11.18
C PRO A 101 -35.51 -18.37 12.08
N VAL A 102 -35.26 -18.69 13.34
CA VAL A 102 -36.27 -19.02 14.33
C VAL A 102 -36.15 -18.14 15.54
N THR A 103 -37.28 -17.61 16.00
CA THR A 103 -37.37 -16.92 17.31
C THR A 103 -37.21 -17.93 18.44
N LYS A 104 -36.22 -17.70 19.32
CA LYS A 104 -35.88 -18.58 20.45
C LYS A 104 -35.16 -17.87 21.55
N THR A 105 -35.04 -18.53 22.69
CA THR A 105 -34.06 -18.18 23.74
C THR A 105 -33.08 -19.34 23.88
N GLU A 106 -31.79 -19.05 23.76
CA GLU A 106 -30.72 -20.05 23.83
C GLU A 106 -29.54 -19.49 24.64
N ASN A 107 -29.08 -20.22 25.65
CA ASN A 107 -27.97 -19.84 26.54
C ASN A 107 -28.13 -18.44 27.18
N GLY A 108 -29.38 -18.02 27.45
CA GLY A 108 -29.70 -16.70 28.02
C GLY A 108 -29.79 -15.58 26.96
N VAL A 109 -29.60 -15.89 25.68
CA VAL A 109 -29.68 -14.96 24.57
C VAL A 109 -31.06 -15.01 23.94
N GLU A 110 -31.70 -13.85 23.77
CA GLU A 110 -32.96 -13.71 23.05
C GLU A 110 -32.69 -13.52 21.56
N VAL A 111 -33.23 -14.41 20.73
CA VAL A 111 -33.16 -14.33 19.26
C VAL A 111 -34.56 -14.12 18.73
N THR A 112 -34.78 -13.01 18.04
CA THR A 112 -36.05 -12.69 17.38
C THR A 112 -35.85 -12.71 15.86
N ALA A 113 -36.66 -13.50 15.16
CA ALA A 113 -36.67 -13.59 13.71
C ALA A 113 -37.94 -12.95 13.14
N ASN A 114 -37.77 -12.08 12.13
CA ASN A 114 -38.86 -11.50 11.35
C ASN A 114 -38.53 -11.63 9.87
N GLY A 115 -39.02 -12.67 9.22
CA GLY A 115 -38.55 -13.09 7.91
C GLY A 115 -37.06 -13.43 7.95
N GLY A 116 -36.26 -12.88 7.01
CA GLY A 116 -34.81 -13.02 6.96
C GLY A 116 -34.06 -12.12 7.95
N HIS A 117 -34.75 -11.24 8.69
CA HIS A 117 -34.10 -10.29 9.62
C HIS A 117 -34.09 -10.88 11.03
N VAL A 118 -32.88 -11.02 11.58
CA VAL A 118 -32.65 -11.58 12.90
C VAL A 118 -32.04 -10.54 13.82
N THR A 119 -32.60 -10.41 15.02
CA THR A 119 -32.00 -9.65 16.12
C THR A 119 -31.69 -10.61 17.27
N ALA A 120 -30.42 -10.64 17.69
CA ALA A 120 -29.97 -11.41 18.83
C ALA A 120 -29.47 -10.48 19.93
N ASN A 121 -29.98 -10.65 21.13
CA ASN A 121 -29.64 -9.81 22.29
C ASN A 121 -29.14 -10.68 23.44
N HIS A 122 -27.87 -10.54 23.78
CA HIS A 122 -27.27 -11.26 24.90
C HIS A 122 -27.33 -10.49 26.24
N GLY A 123 -27.87 -9.27 26.24
CA GLY A 123 -27.96 -8.48 27.47
C GLY A 123 -26.63 -8.43 28.23
N SER A 124 -26.64 -8.94 29.48
CA SER A 124 -25.44 -9.03 30.34
C SER A 124 -24.73 -10.38 30.29
N GLU A 125 -25.20 -11.34 29.44
CA GLU A 125 -24.57 -12.64 29.28
C GLU A 125 -23.13 -12.52 28.76
N LYS A 126 -22.25 -13.35 29.32
CA LYS A 126 -20.82 -13.40 28.96
C LYS A 126 -20.52 -14.66 28.16
N ASN A 127 -19.39 -14.66 27.47
CA ASN A 127 -18.83 -15.81 26.74
C ASN A 127 -19.75 -16.33 25.64
N VAL A 128 -20.52 -15.44 25.00
CA VAL A 128 -21.45 -15.78 23.93
C VAL A 128 -20.71 -15.83 22.58
N CYS A 129 -20.97 -16.93 21.84
CA CYS A 129 -20.57 -17.12 20.45
C CYS A 129 -21.80 -17.35 19.59
N TYR A 130 -22.09 -16.45 18.67
CA TYR A 130 -23.12 -16.65 17.66
C TYR A 130 -22.52 -17.48 16.50
N VAL A 131 -23.02 -18.68 16.28
CA VAL A 131 -22.63 -19.52 15.14
C VAL A 131 -23.62 -19.31 14.02
N VAL A 132 -23.20 -18.64 12.96
CA VAL A 132 -24.07 -18.13 11.90
C VAL A 132 -23.78 -18.86 10.59
N SER A 133 -24.82 -19.41 9.98
CA SER A 133 -24.77 -20.14 8.70
C SER A 133 -26.02 -19.88 7.85
N GLY A 134 -26.07 -20.48 6.65
CA GLY A 134 -27.22 -20.38 5.78
C GLY A 134 -27.26 -19.14 4.90
N THR A 135 -28.24 -19.04 4.01
CA THR A 135 -28.33 -18.04 2.95
C THR A 135 -29.64 -17.28 2.98
N THR A 136 -29.59 -15.96 2.90
CA THR A 136 -30.75 -15.09 2.69
C THR A 136 -30.44 -13.96 1.71
N SER A 137 -31.35 -13.71 0.77
CA SER A 137 -31.26 -12.59 -0.20
C SER A 137 -32.01 -11.35 0.25
N ASN A 138 -32.74 -11.42 1.36
CA ASN A 138 -33.43 -10.28 2.00
C ASN A 138 -33.44 -10.51 3.50
N GLY A 139 -32.35 -10.12 4.16
CA GLY A 139 -32.24 -10.33 5.60
C GLY A 139 -31.04 -9.62 6.21
N SER A 140 -30.96 -9.69 7.52
CA SER A 140 -29.88 -9.10 8.29
C SER A 140 -29.68 -9.83 9.61
N LEU A 141 -28.48 -9.73 10.16
CA LEU A 141 -28.20 -10.11 11.54
C LEU A 141 -27.80 -8.87 12.34
N THR A 142 -28.56 -8.59 13.40
CA THR A 142 -28.27 -7.49 14.34
C THR A 142 -27.95 -8.09 15.71
N ILE A 143 -26.78 -7.73 16.26
CA ILE A 143 -26.33 -8.17 17.59
C ILE A 143 -26.40 -7.01 18.57
N LEU A 144 -27.08 -7.23 19.68
CA LEU A 144 -27.21 -6.31 20.83
C LEU A 144 -26.65 -6.97 22.09
N GLY A 145 -26.20 -6.17 23.05
CA GLY A 145 -25.74 -6.61 24.35
C GLY A 145 -24.73 -5.71 25.02
N GLU A 146 -24.33 -6.07 26.24
CA GLU A 146 -23.48 -5.24 27.11
C GLU A 146 -22.06 -5.82 27.32
N LYS A 147 -21.78 -6.99 26.79
CA LYS A 147 -20.50 -7.70 26.98
C LYS A 147 -19.81 -7.95 25.63
N LYS A 148 -18.52 -8.29 25.66
CA LYS A 148 -17.78 -8.79 24.50
C LYS A 148 -18.34 -10.15 24.07
N TYR A 149 -18.27 -10.43 22.77
CA TYR A 149 -18.86 -11.63 22.17
C TYR A 149 -18.13 -12.03 20.89
N ALA A 150 -18.39 -13.23 20.42
CA ALA A 150 -17.94 -13.69 19.12
C ALA A 150 -19.10 -13.90 18.15
N VAL A 151 -18.85 -13.69 16.86
CA VAL A 151 -19.71 -14.06 15.73
C VAL A 151 -18.91 -14.97 14.83
N LYS A 152 -19.19 -16.26 14.88
CA LYS A 152 -18.54 -17.28 14.04
C LYS A 152 -19.34 -17.42 12.75
N LEU A 153 -18.76 -16.94 11.65
CA LEU A 153 -19.33 -17.08 10.31
C LEU A 153 -18.93 -18.43 9.75
N SER A 154 -19.92 -19.29 9.46
CA SER A 154 -19.74 -20.69 9.09
C SER A 154 -20.51 -21.03 7.80
N GLY A 155 -20.07 -20.45 6.67
CA GLY A 155 -20.72 -20.60 5.38
C GLY A 155 -22.03 -19.78 5.28
N VAL A 156 -22.02 -18.56 5.76
CA VAL A 156 -23.16 -17.66 5.73
C VAL A 156 -23.13 -16.74 4.52
N SER A 157 -24.30 -16.52 3.91
CA SER A 157 -24.49 -15.50 2.86
C SER A 157 -25.70 -14.63 3.20
N ILE A 158 -25.47 -13.36 3.48
CA ILE A 158 -26.52 -12.38 3.80
C ILE A 158 -26.48 -11.22 2.81
N THR A 159 -27.59 -11.03 2.08
CA THR A 159 -27.84 -9.79 1.32
C THR A 159 -28.99 -9.04 1.96
N ASN A 160 -28.80 -7.76 2.22
CA ASN A 160 -29.85 -6.89 2.73
C ASN A 160 -30.08 -5.71 1.77
N PRO A 161 -31.15 -5.69 0.99
CA PRO A 161 -31.42 -4.61 0.03
C PRO A 161 -31.58 -3.23 0.66
N ASP A 162 -32.02 -3.16 1.92
CA ASP A 162 -32.52 -1.94 2.55
C ASP A 162 -31.62 -1.42 3.69
N SER A 163 -30.63 -2.20 4.14
CA SER A 163 -29.76 -1.84 5.26
C SER A 163 -28.51 -2.73 5.32
N ALA A 164 -27.71 -2.60 6.37
CA ALA A 164 -26.55 -3.44 6.57
C ALA A 164 -26.91 -4.94 6.67
N ALA A 165 -26.06 -5.81 6.11
CA ALA A 165 -26.22 -7.26 6.24
C ALA A 165 -25.89 -7.73 7.67
N LEU A 166 -24.84 -7.16 8.27
CA LEU A 166 -24.41 -7.47 9.64
C LEU A 166 -24.24 -6.21 10.47
N ASN A 167 -25.04 -6.07 11.53
CA ASN A 167 -25.03 -4.96 12.47
C ASN A 167 -24.57 -5.41 13.87
N LEU A 168 -23.40 -4.99 14.30
CA LEU A 168 -22.82 -5.30 15.60
C LEU A 168 -22.98 -4.08 16.51
N LEU A 169 -24.12 -3.94 17.16
CA LEU A 169 -24.55 -2.71 17.83
C LEU A 169 -24.27 -2.66 19.34
N SER A 170 -23.62 -3.70 19.93
CA SER A 170 -23.38 -3.73 21.37
C SER A 170 -22.43 -2.61 21.86
N GLY A 171 -21.61 -2.03 21.00
CA GLY A 171 -20.58 -1.06 21.38
C GLY A 171 -19.44 -1.66 22.21
N LYS A 172 -19.32 -2.99 22.18
CA LYS A 172 -18.26 -3.76 22.84
C LYS A 172 -17.35 -4.43 21.81
N ARG A 173 -16.38 -5.19 22.30
CA ARG A 173 -15.46 -5.97 21.47
C ARG A 173 -16.23 -7.10 20.75
N ALA A 174 -16.21 -7.10 19.43
CA ALA A 174 -16.83 -8.09 18.57
C ALA A 174 -15.73 -8.89 17.84
N PHE A 175 -15.60 -10.17 18.17
CA PHE A 175 -14.71 -11.08 17.47
C PHE A 175 -15.48 -11.73 16.31
N VAL A 176 -15.11 -11.41 15.07
CA VAL A 176 -15.60 -12.08 13.87
C VAL A 176 -14.67 -13.25 13.57
N LEU A 177 -15.15 -14.47 13.82
CA LEU A 177 -14.41 -15.71 13.63
C LEU A 177 -14.81 -16.31 12.27
N LEU A 178 -13.89 -16.35 11.33
CA LEU A 178 -14.12 -16.96 10.02
C LEU A 178 -13.82 -18.45 10.12
N ALA A 179 -14.87 -19.30 10.13
CA ALA A 179 -14.69 -20.72 10.29
C ALA A 179 -13.83 -21.32 9.16
N ASP A 180 -12.89 -22.18 9.52
CA ASP A 180 -11.93 -22.76 8.59
C ASP A 180 -12.60 -23.47 7.42
N GLY A 181 -12.09 -23.24 6.21
CA GLY A 181 -12.60 -23.82 4.98
C GLY A 181 -13.98 -23.33 4.55
N THR A 182 -14.52 -22.28 5.16
CA THR A 182 -15.80 -21.69 4.76
C THR A 182 -15.61 -20.38 3.98
N THR A 183 -16.55 -20.14 3.06
CA THR A 183 -16.71 -18.86 2.37
C THR A 183 -17.96 -18.19 2.89
N ASN A 184 -17.84 -16.91 3.27
CA ASN A 184 -18.90 -16.10 3.85
C ASN A 184 -19.09 -14.84 3.01
N THR A 185 -20.35 -14.40 2.82
CA THR A 185 -20.69 -13.23 2.01
C THR A 185 -21.65 -12.31 2.76
N LEU A 186 -21.34 -11.03 2.78
CA LEU A 186 -22.18 -9.96 3.33
C LEU A 186 -22.32 -8.86 2.29
N ALA A 187 -23.55 -8.50 1.92
CA ALA A 187 -23.80 -7.43 0.98
C ALA A 187 -24.98 -6.57 1.42
N ASP A 188 -24.89 -5.27 1.24
CA ASP A 188 -26.02 -4.38 1.29
C ASP A 188 -26.53 -4.04 -0.10
N GLY A 189 -27.73 -3.46 -0.18
CA GLY A 189 -28.28 -2.89 -1.41
C GLY A 189 -27.93 -1.41 -1.55
N THR A 190 -28.60 -0.72 -2.48
CA THR A 190 -28.43 0.72 -2.74
C THR A 190 -29.41 1.58 -1.94
N GLY A 191 -30.25 0.97 -1.11
CA GLY A 191 -31.22 1.64 -0.26
C GLY A 191 -30.71 1.87 1.17
N GLY A 192 -31.45 2.68 1.92
CA GLY A 192 -31.17 2.91 3.34
C GLY A 192 -30.11 3.96 3.65
N SER A 193 -29.69 3.98 4.91
CA SER A 193 -28.73 4.96 5.45
C SER A 193 -27.65 4.31 6.33
N GLN A 194 -27.38 3.04 6.10
CA GLN A 194 -26.36 2.30 6.83
C GLN A 194 -24.94 2.85 6.61
N LYS A 195 -24.12 2.71 7.61
CA LYS A 195 -22.73 3.15 7.57
C LYS A 195 -21.79 2.16 6.85
N GLY A 196 -22.21 0.92 6.70
CA GLY A 196 -21.48 -0.14 6.01
C GLY A 196 -22.31 -1.41 5.87
N ALA A 197 -21.95 -2.27 4.91
CA ALA A 197 -22.58 -3.59 4.76
C ALA A 197 -22.33 -4.48 5.99
N LEU A 198 -21.12 -4.37 6.58
CA LEU A 198 -20.79 -4.77 7.93
C LEU A 198 -20.54 -3.52 8.77
N TYR A 199 -21.40 -3.27 9.74
CA TYR A 199 -21.24 -2.16 10.69
C TYR A 199 -21.00 -2.68 12.10
N CYS A 200 -19.99 -2.13 12.78
CA CYS A 200 -19.69 -2.38 14.18
C CYS A 200 -19.67 -1.05 14.97
N LYS A 201 -20.45 -0.99 16.06
CA LYS A 201 -20.46 0.18 16.94
C LYS A 201 -19.25 0.23 17.88
N GLY A 202 -18.59 -0.88 18.10
CA GLY A 202 -17.41 -1.02 18.98
C GLY A 202 -16.22 -1.59 18.23
N LYS A 203 -15.30 -2.18 18.96
CA LYS A 203 -14.07 -2.79 18.45
C LYS A 203 -14.38 -4.01 17.59
N LEU A 204 -13.79 -4.10 16.39
CA LEU A 204 -14.04 -5.15 15.42
C LEU A 204 -12.75 -5.93 15.15
N LEU A 205 -12.75 -7.24 15.45
CA LEU A 205 -11.56 -8.08 15.36
C LEU A 205 -11.83 -9.30 14.46
N PHE A 206 -11.09 -9.43 13.38
CA PHE A 206 -11.16 -10.58 12.47
C PHE A 206 -10.13 -11.64 12.85
N ASN A 207 -10.57 -12.89 12.95
CA ASN A 207 -9.74 -14.04 13.34
C ASN A 207 -10.15 -15.31 12.57
N CYS A 208 -9.28 -16.32 12.63
CA CYS A 208 -9.42 -17.62 11.98
C CYS A 208 -9.19 -17.58 10.47
N SER A 209 -9.21 -18.75 9.80
CA SER A 209 -8.68 -18.93 8.45
C SER A 209 -9.74 -19.09 7.34
N GLY A 210 -11.02 -18.80 7.63
CA GLY A 210 -12.07 -18.76 6.62
C GLY A 210 -11.99 -17.51 5.73
N GLN A 211 -12.85 -17.48 4.72
CA GLN A 211 -12.96 -16.37 3.77
C GLN A 211 -14.21 -15.53 4.05
N LEU A 212 -14.09 -14.22 3.88
CA LEU A 212 -15.20 -13.28 3.97
C LEU A 212 -15.17 -12.29 2.81
N SER A 213 -16.26 -12.22 2.04
CA SER A 213 -16.52 -11.19 1.04
C SER A 213 -17.54 -10.18 1.58
N VAL A 214 -17.23 -8.90 1.53
CA VAL A 214 -18.12 -7.81 1.94
C VAL A 214 -18.31 -6.83 0.80
N THR A 215 -19.56 -6.60 0.38
CA THR A 215 -19.91 -5.64 -0.67
C THR A 215 -20.73 -4.50 -0.12
N GLY A 216 -20.18 -3.27 -0.17
CA GLY A 216 -20.85 -2.01 0.21
C GLY A 216 -21.36 -1.26 -1.01
N ASN A 217 -22.68 -1.12 -1.14
CA ASN A 217 -23.33 -0.44 -2.26
C ASN A 217 -24.00 0.88 -1.85
N THR A 218 -24.21 1.13 -0.56
CA THR A 218 -24.79 2.38 -0.05
C THR A 218 -23.75 3.29 0.57
N ASN A 219 -22.80 2.74 1.29
CA ASN A 219 -21.74 3.48 1.98
C ASN A 219 -20.46 2.65 2.02
N ASN A 220 -19.83 2.46 3.20
CA ASN A 220 -18.61 1.68 3.31
C ASN A 220 -18.87 0.17 3.16
N GLY A 221 -17.86 -0.60 2.78
CA GLY A 221 -17.92 -2.05 2.88
C GLY A 221 -17.98 -2.48 4.34
N ILE A 222 -16.91 -2.19 5.09
CA ILE A 222 -16.78 -2.43 6.54
C ILE A 222 -16.64 -1.09 7.26
N HIS A 223 -17.40 -0.90 8.34
CA HIS A 223 -17.26 0.30 9.18
C HIS A 223 -17.27 -0.07 10.65
N SER A 224 -16.24 0.33 11.38
CA SER A 224 -16.22 0.34 12.85
C SER A 224 -16.23 1.78 13.39
N ALA A 225 -17.07 2.05 14.38
CA ALA A 225 -17.06 3.34 15.09
C ALA A 225 -15.97 3.42 16.19
N ASP A 226 -15.15 2.40 16.29
CA ASP A 226 -13.96 2.27 17.14
C ASP A 226 -12.81 1.79 16.22
N TYR A 227 -11.92 0.92 16.64
CA TYR A 227 -10.86 0.38 15.79
C TYR A 227 -11.20 -0.97 15.15
N ILE A 228 -10.40 -1.33 14.15
CA ILE A 228 -10.45 -2.63 13.49
C ILE A 228 -9.09 -3.32 13.62
N VAL A 229 -9.10 -4.64 13.91
CA VAL A 229 -7.91 -5.50 13.90
C VAL A 229 -8.11 -6.65 12.92
N PHE A 230 -7.21 -6.78 11.96
CA PHE A 230 -7.09 -7.95 11.10
C PHE A 230 -5.96 -8.83 11.61
N ASN A 231 -6.29 -10.01 12.14
CA ASN A 231 -5.31 -10.94 12.68
C ASN A 231 -4.87 -11.97 11.62
N LYS A 232 -3.91 -12.81 11.97
CA LYS A 232 -3.36 -13.86 11.13
C LYS A 232 -4.41 -14.86 10.64
N GLY A 233 -4.19 -15.41 9.44
CA GLY A 233 -4.99 -16.49 8.87
C GLY A 233 -6.27 -16.05 8.17
N ASN A 234 -6.84 -14.86 8.48
CA ASN A 234 -8.05 -14.42 7.82
C ASN A 234 -7.82 -14.05 6.34
N ASN A 235 -8.88 -14.26 5.52
CA ASN A 235 -8.91 -13.82 4.13
C ASN A 235 -10.18 -12.98 3.93
N VAL A 236 -9.99 -11.66 3.82
CA VAL A 236 -11.09 -10.70 3.74
C VAL A 236 -10.99 -9.94 2.43
N TYR A 237 -12.06 -10.02 1.63
CA TYR A 237 -12.24 -9.21 0.44
C TYR A 237 -13.34 -8.18 0.69
N VAL A 238 -13.05 -6.91 0.37
CA VAL A 238 -14.00 -5.80 0.53
C VAL A 238 -14.14 -5.07 -0.78
N LYS A 239 -15.36 -4.98 -1.29
CA LYS A 239 -15.71 -4.17 -2.44
C LYS A 239 -16.64 -3.03 -2.01
N SER A 240 -16.35 -1.79 -2.44
CA SER A 240 -17.26 -0.67 -2.22
C SER A 240 -17.42 0.17 -3.48
N THR A 241 -18.67 0.43 -3.85
CA THR A 241 -19.01 1.25 -5.03
C THR A 241 -19.53 2.63 -4.66
N ALA A 242 -19.83 2.86 -3.38
CA ALA A 242 -20.48 4.08 -2.91
C ALA A 242 -19.57 4.98 -2.06
N ASN A 243 -18.67 4.40 -1.27
CA ASN A 243 -17.75 5.12 -0.40
C ASN A 243 -16.50 4.27 -0.10
N HIS A 244 -15.95 4.34 1.12
CA HIS A 244 -14.71 3.65 1.48
C HIS A 244 -14.88 2.12 1.55
N GLY A 245 -13.79 1.41 1.32
CA GLY A 245 -13.76 -0.05 1.52
C GLY A 245 -13.87 -0.37 3.02
N VAL A 246 -12.84 -0.03 3.77
CA VAL A 246 -12.75 -0.21 5.23
C VAL A 246 -12.67 1.17 5.89
N LYS A 247 -13.57 1.45 6.84
CA LYS A 247 -13.53 2.67 7.66
C LYS A 247 -13.46 2.33 9.13
N ALA A 248 -12.56 3.01 9.85
CA ALA A 248 -12.47 2.98 11.31
C ALA A 248 -12.28 4.40 11.87
N ASN A 249 -12.77 4.64 13.08
CA ASN A 249 -12.56 5.94 13.71
C ASN A 249 -11.25 5.98 14.51
N ASP A 250 -10.96 4.95 15.31
CA ASP A 250 -9.88 5.03 16.30
C ASP A 250 -8.58 4.31 15.89
N GLY A 251 -8.62 3.45 14.87
CA GLY A 251 -7.43 2.78 14.36
C GLY A 251 -7.71 1.63 13.40
N VAL A 252 -6.75 1.31 12.54
CA VAL A 252 -6.73 0.07 11.75
C VAL A 252 -5.39 -0.62 11.99
N PHE A 253 -5.44 -1.85 12.49
CA PHE A 253 -4.28 -2.68 12.82
C PHE A 253 -4.30 -3.94 11.97
N ILE A 254 -3.28 -4.13 11.14
CA ILE A 254 -3.16 -5.29 10.26
C ILE A 254 -1.97 -6.12 10.77
N ASN A 255 -2.27 -7.15 11.54
CA ASN A 255 -1.29 -8.04 12.14
C ASN A 255 -0.94 -9.25 11.25
N GLY A 256 -1.79 -9.54 10.26
CA GLY A 256 -1.61 -10.69 9.38
C GLY A 256 -2.83 -10.92 8.49
N GLY A 257 -2.88 -12.09 7.85
CA GLY A 257 -3.94 -12.46 6.92
C GLY A 257 -3.80 -11.87 5.52
N ILE A 258 -4.84 -12.02 4.75
CA ILE A 258 -4.97 -11.45 3.40
C ILE A 258 -6.15 -10.48 3.42
N LEU A 259 -5.88 -9.21 3.14
CA LEU A 259 -6.89 -8.17 3.02
C LEU A 259 -6.86 -7.60 1.59
N ASN A 260 -7.92 -7.82 0.84
CA ASN A 260 -8.11 -7.24 -0.48
C ASN A 260 -9.23 -6.21 -0.43
N VAL A 261 -8.98 -5.02 -0.97
CA VAL A 261 -9.96 -3.91 -0.97
C VAL A 261 -10.06 -3.32 -2.36
N GLU A 262 -11.26 -3.25 -2.91
CA GLU A 262 -11.56 -2.62 -4.20
C GLU A 262 -12.58 -1.48 -3.99
N VAL A 263 -12.25 -0.28 -4.47
CA VAL A 263 -13.11 0.89 -4.33
C VAL A 263 -13.20 1.65 -5.64
N SER A 264 -14.42 1.95 -6.09
CA SER A 264 -14.67 2.66 -7.35
C SER A 264 -15.33 4.02 -7.18
N ALA A 265 -15.80 4.36 -6.01
CA ALA A 265 -16.43 5.68 -5.77
C ALA A 265 -15.39 6.81 -5.85
N ALA A 266 -15.84 7.97 -6.35
CA ALA A 266 -15.00 9.16 -6.48
C ALA A 266 -14.48 9.63 -5.13
N ALA A 267 -13.22 10.01 -5.06
CA ALA A 267 -12.46 10.43 -3.87
C ALA A 267 -12.50 9.46 -2.67
N ALA A 268 -13.03 8.25 -2.85
CA ALA A 268 -13.10 7.26 -1.78
C ALA A 268 -11.74 6.63 -1.47
N LYS A 269 -11.63 6.03 -0.30
CA LYS A 269 -10.40 5.43 0.21
C LYS A 269 -10.57 3.92 0.35
N GLY A 270 -9.54 3.16 0.00
CA GLY A 270 -9.54 1.73 0.29
C GLY A 270 -9.66 1.49 1.79
N ILE A 271 -8.71 2.00 2.55
CA ILE A 271 -8.73 2.03 4.02
C ILE A 271 -8.76 3.49 4.45
N ASN A 272 -9.78 3.88 5.20
CA ASN A 272 -9.95 5.23 5.77
C ASN A 272 -10.00 5.15 7.30
N CYS A 273 -9.07 5.82 7.96
CA CYS A 273 -9.00 5.85 9.42
C CYS A 273 -8.90 7.30 9.92
N GLU A 274 -9.77 7.69 10.85
CA GLU A 274 -9.74 9.02 11.49
C GLU A 274 -8.58 9.16 12.50
N SER A 275 -7.81 8.10 12.71
CA SER A 275 -6.65 8.07 13.59
C SER A 275 -5.45 7.46 12.88
N HIS A 276 -4.95 6.32 13.33
CA HIS A 276 -3.72 5.71 12.82
C HIS A 276 -3.95 4.37 12.12
N VAL A 277 -3.10 4.09 11.12
CA VAL A 277 -3.03 2.80 10.44
C VAL A 277 -1.67 2.18 10.70
N ILE A 278 -1.65 0.96 11.26
CA ILE A 278 -0.44 0.22 11.57
C ILE A 278 -0.48 -1.14 10.87
N VAL A 279 0.54 -1.41 10.03
CA VAL A 279 0.70 -2.68 9.33
C VAL A 279 1.90 -3.41 9.92
N ASN A 280 1.64 -4.54 10.58
CA ASN A 280 2.64 -5.38 11.22
C ASN A 280 2.95 -6.65 10.43
N GLY A 281 2.02 -7.11 9.58
CA GLY A 281 2.16 -8.37 8.85
C GLY A 281 1.09 -8.55 7.79
N GLY A 282 1.00 -9.76 7.24
CA GLY A 282 0.03 -10.13 6.22
C GLY A 282 0.27 -9.52 4.85
N ARG A 283 -0.68 -9.74 3.95
CA ARG A 283 -0.71 -9.11 2.64
C ARG A 283 -1.96 -8.26 2.51
N THR A 284 -1.78 -6.98 2.24
CA THR A 284 -2.88 -6.05 1.99
C THR A 284 -2.77 -5.52 0.57
N THR A 285 -3.81 -5.72 -0.24
CA THR A 285 -3.92 -5.18 -1.60
C THR A 285 -5.09 -4.23 -1.68
N VAL A 286 -4.85 -3.02 -2.18
CA VAL A 286 -5.90 -2.00 -2.32
C VAL A 286 -5.91 -1.45 -3.74
N LEU A 287 -7.06 -1.50 -4.39
CA LEU A 287 -7.31 -0.87 -5.69
C LEU A 287 -8.34 0.24 -5.53
N THR A 288 -8.02 1.44 -6.00
CA THR A 288 -8.94 2.56 -6.10
C THR A 288 -9.00 3.08 -7.52
N THR A 289 -10.21 3.20 -8.07
CA THR A 289 -10.42 3.64 -9.47
C THR A 289 -11.20 4.95 -9.57
N GLY A 290 -11.75 5.43 -8.45
CA GLY A 290 -12.55 6.66 -8.42
C GLY A 290 -11.72 7.91 -8.70
N ASP A 291 -12.25 8.80 -9.50
CA ASP A 291 -11.66 10.10 -9.81
C ASP A 291 -11.72 11.06 -8.62
N GLY A 292 -10.95 12.14 -8.70
CA GLY A 292 -11.05 13.24 -7.76
C GLY A 292 -12.40 13.96 -7.84
N ILE A 293 -12.74 14.66 -6.77
CA ILE A 293 -13.88 15.57 -6.67
C ILE A 293 -13.43 16.92 -6.12
N TYR A 294 -14.26 17.93 -6.33
CA TYR A 294 -14.20 19.14 -5.54
C TYR A 294 -15.20 19.01 -4.39
N ASP A 295 -14.70 18.97 -3.17
CA ASP A 295 -15.52 18.95 -1.96
C ASP A 295 -15.99 20.38 -1.66
N THR A 296 -17.30 20.60 -1.74
CA THR A 296 -17.89 21.93 -1.52
C THR A 296 -17.95 22.34 -0.06
N ASP A 297 -17.92 21.36 0.86
CA ASP A 297 -17.99 21.62 2.30
C ASP A 297 -16.62 22.07 2.82
N ASP A 298 -15.56 21.41 2.38
CA ASP A 298 -14.17 21.74 2.74
C ASP A 298 -13.53 22.75 1.76
N GLN A 299 -14.18 23.02 0.62
CA GLN A 299 -13.70 23.90 -0.45
C GLN A 299 -12.34 23.47 -1.01
N GLU A 300 -12.10 22.18 -1.16
CA GLU A 300 -10.85 21.62 -1.66
C GLU A 300 -11.04 20.49 -2.69
N ALA A 301 -10.04 20.31 -3.54
CA ALA A 301 -9.96 19.19 -4.46
C ALA A 301 -9.44 17.95 -3.72
N LYS A 302 -10.23 16.87 -3.71
CA LYS A 302 -9.90 15.59 -3.06
C LYS A 302 -9.75 14.48 -4.08
N GLY A 303 -8.72 13.64 -3.92
CA GLY A 303 -8.53 12.42 -4.70
C GLY A 303 -8.83 11.16 -3.89
N ALA A 304 -8.97 10.04 -4.58
CA ALA A 304 -8.99 8.73 -3.95
C ALA A 304 -7.63 8.42 -3.29
N ALA A 305 -7.61 7.47 -2.36
CA ALA A 305 -6.36 6.97 -1.79
C ALA A 305 -6.48 5.48 -1.45
N GLY A 306 -5.38 4.74 -1.62
CA GLY A 306 -5.31 3.38 -1.11
C GLY A 306 -5.52 3.36 0.40
N ILE A 307 -4.71 4.13 1.13
CA ILE A 307 -4.82 4.32 2.59
C ILE A 307 -4.89 5.81 2.90
N LYS A 308 -5.84 6.20 3.75
CA LYS A 308 -5.89 7.51 4.41
C LYS A 308 -5.86 7.29 5.92
N ALA A 309 -4.94 7.98 6.60
CA ALA A 309 -4.87 8.05 8.04
C ALA A 309 -4.82 9.52 8.48
N ASP A 310 -5.78 9.97 9.31
CA ASP A 310 -5.84 11.37 9.72
C ASP A 310 -4.80 11.69 10.81
N SER A 311 -4.15 10.68 11.38
CA SER A 311 -3.06 10.85 12.34
C SER A 311 -1.74 10.33 11.78
N THR A 312 -1.46 9.03 11.88
CA THR A 312 -0.17 8.46 11.45
C THR A 312 -0.33 7.16 10.66
N PHE A 313 0.63 6.92 9.77
CA PHE A 313 0.81 5.63 9.12
C PHE A 313 2.12 4.98 9.59
N THR A 314 2.08 3.69 9.93
CA THR A 314 3.28 2.92 10.30
C THR A 314 3.29 1.56 9.61
N MET A 315 4.42 1.23 8.96
CA MET A 315 4.69 -0.07 8.36
C MET A 315 5.84 -0.74 9.11
N ASN A 316 5.56 -1.83 9.81
CA ASN A 316 6.54 -2.62 10.55
C ASN A 316 6.92 -3.92 9.85
N GLY A 317 6.01 -4.47 9.04
CA GLY A 317 6.19 -5.75 8.37
C GLY A 317 5.08 -6.05 7.36
N GLY A 318 5.12 -7.25 6.74
CA GLY A 318 4.13 -7.66 5.76
C GLY A 318 4.35 -7.09 4.36
N GLU A 319 3.32 -7.17 3.53
CA GLU A 319 3.33 -6.69 2.15
C GLU A 319 2.11 -5.81 1.88
N LEU A 320 2.36 -4.61 1.38
CA LEU A 320 1.34 -3.62 1.06
C LEU A 320 1.41 -3.26 -0.43
N LEU A 321 0.34 -3.51 -1.16
CA LEU A 321 0.20 -3.33 -2.60
C LEU A 321 -0.92 -2.31 -2.86
N LEU A 322 -0.59 -1.11 -3.31
CA LEU A 322 -1.53 -0.01 -3.48
C LEU A 322 -1.56 0.46 -4.94
N LYS A 323 -2.73 0.40 -5.58
CA LYS A 323 -2.94 0.94 -6.92
C LYS A 323 -4.07 1.96 -6.92
N SER A 324 -3.78 3.15 -7.48
CA SER A 324 -4.78 4.19 -7.67
C SER A 324 -4.75 4.68 -9.11
N THR A 325 -5.86 4.56 -9.84
CA THR A 325 -5.94 4.89 -11.27
C THR A 325 -6.75 6.14 -11.57
N GLY A 326 -7.58 6.58 -10.63
CA GLY A 326 -8.38 7.81 -10.78
C GLY A 326 -7.52 9.08 -10.67
N SER A 327 -8.02 10.17 -11.22
CA SER A 327 -7.37 11.49 -11.15
C SER A 327 -7.17 11.96 -9.71
N GLY A 328 -6.02 12.54 -9.40
CA GLY A 328 -5.64 12.99 -8.04
C GLY A 328 -5.42 11.85 -7.05
N GLY A 329 -5.36 10.61 -7.52
CA GLY A 329 -5.25 9.43 -6.68
C GLY A 329 -3.92 9.32 -5.93
N LYS A 330 -3.96 8.71 -4.73
CA LYS A 330 -2.79 8.53 -3.87
C LYS A 330 -2.67 7.07 -3.45
N GLY A 331 -1.44 6.60 -3.21
CA GLY A 331 -1.21 5.32 -2.55
C GLY A 331 -1.48 5.43 -1.05
N ILE A 332 -0.60 6.11 -0.32
CA ILE A 332 -0.74 6.45 1.10
C ILE A 332 -0.92 7.95 1.25
N ASN A 333 -1.87 8.37 2.08
CA ASN A 333 -2.08 9.76 2.46
C ASN A 333 -2.27 9.84 3.98
N THR A 334 -1.38 10.53 4.68
CA THR A 334 -1.52 10.75 6.13
C THR A 334 -1.35 12.22 6.48
N ASP A 335 -2.14 12.71 7.45
CA ASP A 335 -2.04 14.09 7.91
C ASP A 335 -0.92 14.25 8.96
N GLY A 336 -0.46 13.15 9.55
CA GLY A 336 0.71 13.14 10.42
C GLY A 336 1.91 12.45 9.76
N ASN A 337 2.70 11.76 10.58
CA ASN A 337 3.92 11.10 10.12
C ASN A 337 3.64 9.79 9.39
N ALA A 338 4.48 9.49 8.39
CA ALA A 338 4.59 8.16 7.80
C ALA A 338 5.92 7.52 8.21
N THR A 339 5.87 6.34 8.83
CA THR A 339 7.05 5.64 9.35
C THR A 339 7.14 4.24 8.73
N PHE A 340 8.31 3.91 8.19
CA PHE A 340 8.60 2.63 7.57
C PHE A 340 9.78 1.98 8.27
N ASN A 341 9.49 0.97 9.09
CA ASN A 341 10.48 0.23 9.88
C ASN A 341 10.87 -1.09 9.20
N GLY A 342 9.99 -1.65 8.36
CA GLY A 342 10.18 -2.93 7.69
C GLY A 342 9.08 -3.24 6.69
N GLY A 343 9.02 -4.48 6.21
CA GLY A 343 8.04 -4.93 5.23
C GLY A 343 8.30 -4.46 3.79
N ASN A 344 7.35 -4.75 2.90
CA ASN A 344 7.43 -4.39 1.50
C ASN A 344 6.22 -3.52 1.11
N VAL A 345 6.47 -2.37 0.53
CA VAL A 345 5.44 -1.44 0.06
C VAL A 345 5.61 -1.21 -1.43
N TYR A 346 4.56 -1.46 -2.20
CA TYR A 346 4.52 -1.26 -3.64
C TYR A 346 3.35 -0.32 -3.96
N VAL A 347 3.64 0.78 -4.64
CA VAL A 347 2.64 1.79 -4.97
C VAL A 347 2.66 2.09 -6.46
N VAL A 348 1.50 2.03 -7.10
CA VAL A 348 1.28 2.45 -8.49
C VAL A 348 0.18 3.49 -8.54
N THR A 349 0.48 4.69 -9.01
CA THR A 349 -0.53 5.71 -9.32
C THR A 349 -0.42 6.13 -10.78
N THR A 350 -1.53 6.08 -11.50
CA THR A 350 -1.56 6.34 -12.96
C THR A 350 -2.50 7.47 -13.35
N GLY A 351 -3.42 7.87 -12.49
CA GLY A 351 -4.32 9.00 -12.73
C GLY A 351 -3.55 10.32 -12.79
N SER A 352 -3.98 11.23 -13.65
CA SER A 352 -3.41 12.58 -13.76
C SER A 352 -3.90 13.50 -12.64
N GLN A 353 -3.35 14.69 -12.54
CA GLN A 353 -3.82 15.72 -11.62
C GLN A 353 -5.32 16.03 -11.86
N PHE A 354 -6.11 16.01 -10.81
CA PHE A 354 -7.48 16.52 -10.82
C PHE A 354 -7.48 18.02 -10.59
N ARG A 355 -8.29 18.76 -11.34
CA ARG A 355 -8.44 20.22 -11.22
C ARG A 355 -9.91 20.61 -11.21
N SER A 356 -10.31 21.41 -10.25
CA SER A 356 -11.64 22.01 -10.15
C SER A 356 -11.61 23.26 -9.28
N ASN A 357 -12.40 24.27 -9.62
CA ASN A 357 -12.57 25.51 -8.84
C ASN A 357 -11.25 26.20 -8.40
N ASN A 358 -10.25 26.23 -9.30
CA ASN A 358 -8.92 26.76 -9.05
C ASN A 358 -8.10 26.01 -7.96
N ASP A 359 -8.55 24.82 -7.59
CA ASP A 359 -7.82 23.95 -6.70
C ASP A 359 -7.46 22.62 -7.40
N THR A 360 -6.48 21.92 -6.84
CA THR A 360 -5.90 20.74 -7.46
C THR A 360 -5.63 19.62 -6.45
N ALA A 361 -5.90 18.39 -6.87
CA ALA A 361 -5.40 17.19 -6.21
C ALA A 361 -4.41 16.50 -7.14
N SER A 362 -3.12 16.50 -6.80
CA SER A 362 -2.09 15.81 -7.57
C SER A 362 -2.00 14.34 -7.15
N PRO A 363 -1.68 13.43 -8.10
CA PRO A 363 -1.40 12.05 -7.76
C PRO A 363 -0.08 11.97 -6.98
N LYS A 364 -0.05 11.12 -5.95
CA LYS A 364 1.13 10.90 -5.11
C LYS A 364 1.26 9.40 -4.78
N GLY A 365 2.48 8.90 -4.81
CA GLY A 365 2.70 7.55 -4.30
C GLY A 365 2.47 7.50 -2.80
N ILE A 366 3.25 8.29 -2.04
CA ILE A 366 3.14 8.45 -0.59
C ILE A 366 3.10 9.95 -0.27
N LYS A 367 2.10 10.38 0.48
CA LYS A 367 1.98 11.75 0.98
C LYS A 367 1.84 11.76 2.50
N ALA A 368 2.65 12.58 3.16
CA ALA A 368 2.53 12.87 4.58
C ALA A 368 2.54 14.38 4.83
N ASP A 369 1.62 14.88 5.66
CA ASP A 369 1.69 16.27 6.11
C ASP A 369 2.70 16.44 7.25
N GLY A 370 2.96 15.37 8.04
CA GLY A 370 4.08 15.23 8.96
C GLY A 370 5.34 14.68 8.31
N ALA A 371 6.30 14.25 9.12
CA ALA A 371 7.57 13.71 8.65
C ALA A 371 7.44 12.33 8.00
N ILE A 372 8.29 12.04 7.01
CA ILE A 372 8.50 10.69 6.50
C ILE A 372 9.82 10.15 7.05
N ASN A 373 9.75 8.98 7.69
CA ASN A 373 10.89 8.29 8.27
C ASN A 373 11.01 6.87 7.70
N VAL A 374 12.15 6.54 7.10
CA VAL A 374 12.44 5.20 6.58
C VAL A 374 13.68 4.66 7.28
N SER A 375 13.51 3.61 8.07
CA SER A 375 14.61 2.93 8.76
C SER A 375 14.87 1.51 8.23
N GLY A 376 13.92 0.94 7.46
CA GLY A 376 14.04 -0.41 6.92
C GLY A 376 12.96 -0.73 5.88
N GLY A 377 12.93 -1.99 5.45
CA GLY A 377 11.99 -2.48 4.46
C GLY A 377 12.31 -2.10 3.01
N ARG A 378 11.37 -2.39 2.13
CA ARG A 378 11.43 -2.05 0.71
C ARG A 378 10.23 -1.21 0.33
N ILE A 379 10.48 -0.08 -0.33
CA ILE A 379 9.44 0.84 -0.80
C ILE A 379 9.69 1.11 -2.28
N TRP A 380 8.78 0.65 -3.14
CA TRP A 380 8.82 0.93 -4.56
C TRP A 380 7.59 1.71 -4.98
N ILE A 381 7.82 2.83 -5.64
CA ILE A 381 6.79 3.78 -6.05
C ILE A 381 6.91 4.04 -7.54
N ARG A 382 5.77 3.99 -8.24
CA ARG A 382 5.66 4.37 -9.64
C ARG A 382 4.44 5.27 -9.82
N THR A 383 4.69 6.57 -10.06
CA THR A 383 3.66 7.59 -10.26
C THR A 383 3.80 8.18 -11.66
N THR A 384 2.91 7.82 -12.58
CA THR A 384 3.03 8.16 -14.01
C THR A 384 2.03 9.20 -14.51
N GLY A 385 1.04 9.55 -13.69
CA GLY A 385 0.09 10.61 -14.04
C GLY A 385 0.74 12.00 -14.02
N THR A 386 0.25 12.91 -14.84
CA THR A 386 0.78 14.28 -14.93
C THR A 386 0.77 14.99 -13.58
N ASN A 387 1.84 15.70 -13.26
CA ASN A 387 2.10 16.37 -11.99
C ASN A 387 2.06 15.40 -10.79
N GLY A 388 2.42 14.16 -11.04
CA GLY A 388 2.46 13.12 -10.03
C GLY A 388 3.84 12.98 -9.42
N GLU A 389 3.96 13.13 -8.10
CA GLU A 389 5.17 12.89 -7.34
C GLU A 389 5.19 11.50 -6.72
N GLY A 390 6.39 10.98 -6.51
CA GLY A 390 6.52 9.67 -5.89
C GLY A 390 6.27 9.71 -4.39
N MET A 391 7.12 10.38 -3.64
CA MET A 391 7.03 10.54 -2.19
C MET A 391 7.09 12.03 -1.85
N GLU A 392 6.10 12.52 -1.11
CA GLU A 392 6.02 13.93 -0.71
C GLU A 392 5.77 14.06 0.79
N THR A 393 6.52 14.94 1.45
CA THR A 393 6.19 15.37 2.82
C THR A 393 6.13 16.89 2.94
N LYS A 394 5.14 17.40 3.68
CA LYS A 394 5.09 18.83 4.05
C LYS A 394 6.01 19.19 5.22
N SER A 395 6.81 18.26 5.70
CA SER A 395 7.74 18.43 6.82
C SER A 395 9.14 17.96 6.43
N THR A 396 9.76 17.08 7.21
CA THR A 396 11.10 16.55 6.98
C THR A 396 11.07 15.12 6.47
N LEU A 397 12.07 14.74 5.68
CA LEU A 397 12.26 13.38 5.20
C LEU A 397 13.60 12.84 5.71
N THR A 398 13.55 11.63 6.30
CA THR A 398 14.75 10.96 6.82
C THR A 398 14.81 9.51 6.35
N ILE A 399 15.91 9.13 5.69
CA ILE A 399 16.19 7.74 5.30
C ILE A 399 17.47 7.31 6.00
N THR A 400 17.36 6.29 6.87
CA THR A 400 18.49 5.73 7.62
C THR A 400 18.80 4.29 7.23
N GLY A 401 17.91 3.64 6.46
CA GLY A 401 18.04 2.25 6.03
C GLY A 401 16.98 1.87 5.00
N GLY A 402 16.93 0.56 4.67
CA GLY A 402 15.97 0.03 3.70
C GLY A 402 16.36 0.25 2.23
N GLU A 403 15.44 -0.12 1.34
CA GLU A 403 15.52 0.08 -0.10
C GLU A 403 14.33 0.95 -0.54
N VAL A 404 14.60 2.15 -1.03
CA VAL A 404 13.59 3.09 -1.53
C VAL A 404 13.82 3.30 -3.01
N ALA A 405 12.83 3.00 -3.84
CA ALA A 405 12.86 3.26 -5.28
C ALA A 405 11.61 4.04 -5.68
N SER A 406 11.81 5.22 -6.23
CA SER A 406 10.73 6.09 -6.70
C SER A 406 10.97 6.53 -8.13
N TYR A 407 9.98 6.28 -8.98
CA TYR A 407 9.92 6.74 -10.37
C TYR A 407 8.63 7.55 -10.54
N ALA A 408 8.76 8.84 -10.83
CA ALA A 408 7.63 9.76 -10.84
C ALA A 408 7.61 10.63 -12.11
N TYR A 409 6.43 11.12 -12.45
CA TYR A 409 6.28 12.11 -13.53
C TYR A 409 6.96 13.43 -13.18
N ASP A 410 6.75 13.90 -11.96
CA ASP A 410 7.31 15.11 -11.35
C ASP A 410 8.48 14.71 -10.43
N ASP A 411 8.63 15.30 -9.25
CA ASP A 411 9.66 14.91 -8.30
C ASP A 411 9.53 13.46 -7.85
N ALA A 412 10.64 12.72 -7.85
CA ALA A 412 10.57 11.36 -7.36
C ALA A 412 10.45 11.30 -5.84
N ILE A 413 11.18 12.16 -5.12
CA ILE A 413 11.11 12.31 -3.66
C ILE A 413 11.23 13.78 -3.31
N ASN A 414 10.19 14.33 -2.69
CA ASN A 414 10.08 15.76 -2.33
C ASN A 414 9.90 15.93 -0.82
N SER A 415 10.56 16.91 -0.23
CA SER A 415 10.32 17.35 1.15
C SER A 415 10.21 18.87 1.25
N LYS A 416 9.16 19.37 1.88
CA LYS A 416 9.02 20.80 2.14
C LYS A 416 10.03 21.34 3.17
N GLY A 417 10.52 20.47 4.03
CA GLY A 417 11.58 20.75 5.00
C GLY A 417 12.90 20.10 4.63
N ASP A 418 13.76 19.92 5.62
CA ASP A 418 15.05 19.27 5.42
C ASP A 418 14.91 17.80 5.03
N MET A 419 15.75 17.36 4.08
CA MET A 419 15.91 15.97 3.69
C MET A 419 17.24 15.44 4.22
N THR A 420 17.23 14.24 4.83
CA THR A 420 18.45 13.58 5.31
C THR A 420 18.49 12.13 4.85
N ILE A 421 19.55 11.76 4.13
CA ILE A 421 19.86 10.37 3.78
C ILE A 421 21.17 10.01 4.46
N SER A 422 21.13 9.06 5.40
CA SER A 422 22.30 8.60 6.16
C SER A 422 22.59 7.11 6.05
N GLY A 423 21.73 6.36 5.35
CA GLY A 423 21.86 4.92 5.11
C GLY A 423 20.87 4.42 4.08
N GLY A 424 20.87 3.10 3.84
CA GLY A 424 19.99 2.46 2.87
C GLY A 424 20.41 2.61 1.41
N TYR A 425 19.55 2.15 0.53
CA TYR A 425 19.67 2.23 -0.93
C TYR A 425 18.50 3.06 -1.46
N VAL A 426 18.81 4.16 -2.14
CA VAL A 426 17.80 5.11 -2.65
C VAL A 426 17.96 5.27 -4.15
N TYR A 427 16.91 4.94 -4.90
CA TYR A 427 16.75 5.28 -6.31
C TYR A 427 15.62 6.30 -6.43
N ALA A 428 15.91 7.45 -7.04
CA ALA A 428 14.94 8.52 -7.23
C ALA A 428 15.04 9.05 -8.66
N HIS A 429 13.99 8.88 -9.47
CA HIS A 429 13.96 9.30 -10.86
C HIS A 429 12.75 10.18 -11.15
N GLY A 430 12.98 11.49 -11.25
CA GLY A 430 12.01 12.47 -11.76
C GLY A 430 12.08 12.53 -13.29
N GLN A 431 10.94 12.33 -13.95
CA GLN A 431 10.88 12.34 -15.42
C GLN A 431 10.90 13.75 -15.98
N HIS A 432 10.29 14.71 -15.30
CA HIS A 432 10.13 16.09 -15.74
C HIS A 432 10.62 17.10 -14.70
N ASN A 433 11.04 16.63 -13.52
CA ASN A 433 11.53 17.42 -12.41
C ASN A 433 12.65 16.67 -11.68
N ASP A 434 12.91 16.96 -10.43
CA ASP A 434 14.05 16.47 -9.69
C ASP A 434 13.97 15.00 -9.26
N GLY A 435 15.14 14.36 -9.12
CA GLY A 435 15.21 13.06 -8.46
C GLY A 435 14.89 13.20 -6.97
N LEU A 436 15.66 14.03 -6.29
CA LEU A 436 15.46 14.43 -4.89
C LEU A 436 15.30 15.94 -4.84
N ASP A 437 14.17 16.43 -4.34
CA ASP A 437 13.91 17.85 -4.08
C ASP A 437 13.74 18.11 -2.59
N ALA A 438 14.58 19.00 -2.03
CA ALA A 438 14.43 19.48 -0.67
C ALA A 438 14.19 20.99 -0.65
N ASN A 439 12.98 21.42 -0.33
CA ASN A 439 12.68 22.83 -0.09
C ASN A 439 13.35 23.38 1.20
N GLY A 440 13.98 22.49 1.97
CA GLY A 440 14.93 22.77 3.06
C GLY A 440 16.37 22.53 2.64
N ASN A 441 17.22 22.16 3.61
CA ASN A 441 18.54 21.62 3.30
C ASN A 441 18.45 20.15 2.91
N CYS A 442 19.28 19.74 1.95
CA CYS A 442 19.45 18.33 1.61
C CYS A 442 20.80 17.82 2.18
N TYR A 443 20.75 16.75 2.99
CA TYR A 443 21.95 16.17 3.61
C TYR A 443 22.14 14.75 3.13
N VAL A 444 23.18 14.48 2.35
CA VAL A 444 23.64 13.13 2.01
C VAL A 444 24.85 12.81 2.89
N LYS A 445 24.63 11.95 3.89
CA LYS A 445 25.61 11.58 4.93
C LYS A 445 26.08 10.13 4.83
N GLY A 446 25.36 9.27 4.08
CA GLY A 446 25.64 7.85 3.96
C GLY A 446 24.68 7.14 3.04
N GLY A 447 24.79 5.80 2.96
CA GLY A 447 24.00 4.97 2.05
C GLY A 447 24.44 5.03 0.60
N VAL A 448 23.61 4.49 -0.29
CA VAL A 448 23.76 4.57 -1.74
C VAL A 448 22.61 5.39 -2.30
N VAL A 449 22.94 6.46 -3.00
CA VAL A 449 21.96 7.35 -3.62
C VAL A 449 22.17 7.35 -5.12
N TYR A 450 21.21 6.82 -5.86
CA TYR A 450 21.14 6.89 -7.31
C TYR A 450 19.96 7.80 -7.70
N ALA A 451 20.26 9.06 -7.97
CA ALA A 451 19.27 10.06 -8.34
C ALA A 451 19.37 10.41 -9.83
N VAL A 452 18.23 10.61 -10.45
CA VAL A 452 18.09 10.92 -11.89
C VAL A 452 17.09 12.05 -12.06
N CYS A 453 17.49 13.09 -12.76
CA CYS A 453 16.61 14.09 -13.34
C CYS A 453 16.61 13.92 -14.87
N SER A 454 15.45 13.82 -15.48
CA SER A 454 15.31 13.79 -16.96
C SER A 454 14.80 15.12 -17.52
N GLY A 455 14.35 16.03 -16.66
CA GLY A 455 13.93 17.38 -17.01
C GLY A 455 15.10 18.37 -17.11
N SER A 456 14.89 19.51 -17.72
CA SER A 456 15.79 20.65 -17.73
C SER A 456 14.94 21.92 -17.48
N PRO A 457 15.31 22.81 -16.56
CA PRO A 457 16.65 23.04 -15.98
C PRO A 457 16.98 22.24 -14.69
N GLU A 458 16.13 21.34 -14.26
CA GLU A 458 16.18 20.66 -12.97
C GLU A 458 17.42 19.76 -12.79
N VAL A 459 17.70 19.30 -11.58
CA VAL A 459 18.89 18.53 -11.20
C VAL A 459 18.54 17.20 -10.51
N ALA A 460 19.50 16.28 -10.43
CA ALA A 460 19.25 14.98 -9.80
C ALA A 460 19.06 15.08 -8.29
N ILE A 461 19.76 15.99 -7.62
CA ILE A 461 19.65 16.27 -6.18
C ILE A 461 19.60 17.76 -5.96
N ASP A 462 18.44 18.25 -5.57
CA ASP A 462 18.17 19.67 -5.32
C ASP A 462 18.11 20.04 -3.83
N ALA A 463 18.30 21.32 -3.56
CA ALA A 463 18.03 21.98 -2.30
C ALA A 463 17.74 23.47 -2.56
N ASN A 464 16.76 24.05 -1.90
CA ASN A 464 16.28 25.42 -2.11
C ASN A 464 17.36 26.50 -1.86
N THR A 465 18.29 26.66 -2.79
CA THR A 465 19.37 27.64 -2.70
C THR A 465 18.84 29.06 -2.82
N GLU A 466 17.73 29.32 -3.51
CA GLU A 466 17.03 30.60 -3.57
C GLU A 466 16.53 31.04 -2.19
N GLY A 467 16.12 30.07 -1.36
CA GLY A 467 15.74 30.24 0.03
C GLY A 467 16.93 30.25 1.02
N GLY A 468 18.18 30.22 0.50
CA GLY A 468 19.42 30.21 1.31
C GLY A 468 19.70 28.86 1.97
N LYS A 469 19.12 27.76 1.43
CA LYS A 469 19.39 26.38 1.84
C LYS A 469 20.52 25.80 1.00
N HIS A 470 21.00 24.62 1.35
CA HIS A 470 22.11 24.01 0.64
C HIS A 470 22.01 22.48 0.60
N LEU A 471 22.52 21.91 -0.49
CA LEU A 471 22.89 20.51 -0.54
C LEU A 471 24.24 20.30 0.19
N TYR A 472 24.28 19.38 1.14
CA TYR A 472 25.47 18.96 1.87
C TYR A 472 25.80 17.51 1.53
N VAL A 473 26.97 17.28 0.94
CA VAL A 473 27.50 15.95 0.65
C VAL A 473 28.66 15.68 1.61
N SER A 474 28.46 14.79 2.56
CA SER A 474 29.45 14.46 3.58
C SER A 474 29.76 12.96 3.70
N GLY A 475 29.07 12.10 2.96
CA GLY A 475 29.27 10.65 2.95
C GLY A 475 28.39 9.95 1.94
N GLY A 476 28.53 8.62 1.85
CA GLY A 476 27.76 7.75 0.97
C GLY A 476 28.35 7.55 -0.42
N THR A 477 27.73 6.65 -1.17
CA THR A 477 27.98 6.41 -2.59
C THR A 477 26.91 7.16 -3.38
N ILE A 478 27.29 8.12 -4.20
CA ILE A 478 26.36 8.99 -4.93
C ILE A 478 26.54 8.79 -6.43
N ILE A 479 25.44 8.61 -7.11
CA ILE A 479 25.27 8.63 -8.57
C ILE A 479 24.17 9.64 -8.86
N ALA A 480 24.51 10.77 -9.47
CA ALA A 480 23.57 11.84 -9.79
C ALA A 480 23.60 12.13 -11.31
N LEU A 481 22.63 11.57 -12.03
CA LEU A 481 22.39 11.83 -13.46
C LEU A 481 21.51 13.06 -13.62
N GLY A 482 22.09 14.14 -14.12
CA GLY A 482 21.50 15.48 -14.13
C GLY A 482 22.24 16.45 -13.20
N GLY A 483 23.19 15.94 -12.40
CA GLY A 483 24.05 16.75 -11.56
C GLY A 483 23.52 17.01 -10.15
N LEU A 484 24.19 17.91 -9.46
CA LEU A 484 23.86 18.36 -8.09
C LEU A 484 23.53 19.83 -8.13
N GLU A 485 22.71 20.28 -7.18
CA GLU A 485 22.37 21.68 -6.99
C GLU A 485 23.59 22.59 -6.92
N SER A 486 23.48 23.74 -7.54
CA SER A 486 24.55 24.74 -7.61
C SER A 486 24.89 25.29 -6.23
N GLY A 487 26.18 25.37 -5.90
CA GLY A 487 26.62 25.82 -4.58
C GLY A 487 26.58 24.75 -3.49
N ALA A 488 26.44 23.49 -3.86
CA ALA A 488 26.52 22.36 -2.95
C ALA A 488 27.78 22.40 -2.06
N LYS A 489 27.64 22.06 -0.78
CA LYS A 489 28.71 22.01 0.22
C LYS A 489 29.29 20.58 0.27
N LEU A 490 30.44 20.40 -0.39
CA LEU A 490 31.06 19.11 -0.59
C LEU A 490 32.17 18.88 0.46
N SER A 491 31.88 18.12 1.50
CA SER A 491 32.89 17.61 2.45
C SER A 491 33.47 16.28 2.00
N GLN A 492 32.79 15.55 1.12
CA GLN A 492 33.27 14.39 0.39
C GLN A 492 33.55 14.78 -1.06
N SER A 493 34.66 14.31 -1.62
CA SER A 493 35.06 14.62 -2.99
C SER A 493 34.06 14.08 -4.00
N CYS A 494 33.64 14.91 -4.92
CA CYS A 494 32.76 14.54 -6.03
C CYS A 494 33.51 14.65 -7.37
N TYR A 495 33.09 13.86 -8.32
CA TYR A 495 33.69 13.78 -9.64
C TYR A 495 32.62 13.80 -10.71
N GLN A 496 32.91 14.43 -11.83
CA GLN A 496 32.00 14.49 -12.98
C GLN A 496 32.53 13.70 -14.17
N ALA A 497 31.58 13.14 -14.94
CA ALA A 497 31.81 12.40 -16.15
C ALA A 497 30.73 12.63 -17.18
N SER A 498 31.01 12.30 -18.44
CA SER A 498 30.00 12.07 -19.45
C SER A 498 29.39 10.67 -19.27
N TRP A 499 28.18 10.50 -19.68
CA TRP A 499 27.49 9.21 -19.66
C TRP A 499 26.75 8.93 -20.97
N SER A 500 26.35 7.67 -21.18
CA SER A 500 25.56 7.22 -22.32
C SER A 500 24.32 6.48 -21.83
N PRO A 501 23.17 6.59 -22.54
CA PRO A 501 21.93 5.95 -22.12
C PRO A 501 21.96 4.43 -22.31
N ASN A 502 21.17 3.73 -21.51
CA ASN A 502 20.97 2.28 -21.56
C ASN A 502 22.28 1.46 -21.50
N ILE A 503 23.24 1.91 -20.69
CA ILE A 503 24.54 1.27 -20.50
C ILE A 503 24.77 1.00 -19.02
N TRP A 504 25.31 -0.16 -18.71
CA TRP A 504 25.80 -0.48 -17.38
C TRP A 504 27.10 0.26 -17.08
N TYR A 505 27.12 0.93 -15.95
CA TYR A 505 28.31 1.52 -15.35
C TYR A 505 28.62 0.79 -14.05
N THR A 506 29.92 0.68 -13.73
CA THR A 506 30.38 0.12 -12.46
C THR A 506 31.33 1.09 -11.79
N MET A 507 30.98 1.50 -10.58
CA MET A 507 31.87 2.24 -9.67
C MET A 507 32.62 1.26 -8.79
N ILE A 508 33.92 1.44 -8.69
CA ILE A 508 34.80 0.72 -7.76
C ILE A 508 35.34 1.74 -6.77
N ILE A 509 35.04 1.58 -5.48
CA ILE A 509 35.39 2.48 -4.38
C ILE A 509 36.14 1.66 -3.34
N GLY A 510 37.48 1.71 -3.37
CA GLY A 510 38.29 0.78 -2.55
C GLY A 510 38.00 -0.67 -2.91
N ASN A 511 37.47 -1.45 -1.97
CA ASN A 511 37.06 -2.82 -2.17
C ASN A 511 35.58 -3.01 -2.48
N GLU A 512 34.80 -1.93 -2.52
CA GLU A 512 33.38 -1.95 -2.79
C GLU A 512 33.11 -1.71 -4.27
N THR A 513 32.07 -2.37 -4.78
CA THR A 513 31.59 -2.17 -6.16
C THR A 513 30.10 -1.84 -6.14
N PHE A 514 29.73 -0.89 -6.97
CA PHE A 514 28.33 -0.59 -7.21
C PHE A 514 28.10 -0.40 -8.72
N SER A 515 27.26 -1.23 -9.29
CA SER A 515 26.92 -1.19 -10.71
C SER A 515 25.50 -0.68 -10.88
N PHE A 516 25.28 0.14 -11.90
CA PHE A 516 23.99 0.76 -12.19
C PHE A 516 23.75 0.86 -13.69
N MET A 517 22.50 0.70 -14.10
CA MET A 517 22.06 0.90 -15.47
C MET A 517 21.61 2.35 -15.65
N THR A 518 22.13 3.04 -16.64
CA THR A 518 21.67 4.40 -16.99
C THR A 518 20.32 4.35 -17.68
N PRO A 519 19.44 5.36 -17.46
CA PRO A 519 18.15 5.46 -18.15
C PRO A 519 18.29 5.73 -19.65
N SER A 520 17.17 5.65 -20.38
CA SER A 520 17.08 5.99 -21.80
C SER A 520 17.28 7.50 -22.05
N SER A 521 16.95 8.34 -21.09
CA SER A 521 17.12 9.78 -21.10
C SER A 521 17.44 10.29 -19.69
N GLY A 522 18.10 11.42 -19.60
CA GLY A 522 18.46 12.05 -18.32
C GLY A 522 19.11 13.39 -18.56
N GLY A 523 19.32 14.16 -17.49
CA GLY A 523 19.99 15.44 -17.50
C GLY A 523 21.45 15.34 -17.99
N SER A 524 22.01 16.46 -18.34
CA SER A 524 23.38 16.53 -18.84
C SER A 524 24.39 16.37 -17.69
N GLY A 525 25.23 15.36 -17.81
CA GLY A 525 26.30 15.10 -16.85
C GLY A 525 25.95 14.05 -15.81
N LEU A 526 26.99 13.40 -15.36
CA LEU A 526 26.97 12.43 -14.28
C LEU A 526 27.91 12.91 -13.18
N VAL A 527 27.41 13.08 -11.97
CA VAL A 527 28.25 13.31 -10.79
C VAL A 527 28.27 12.02 -9.98
N VAL A 528 29.50 11.59 -9.61
CA VAL A 528 29.73 10.42 -8.75
C VAL A 528 30.57 10.79 -7.54
N SER A 529 30.31 10.15 -6.41
CA SER A 529 31.05 10.36 -5.17
C SER A 529 31.13 9.06 -4.36
N GLY A 530 32.19 8.88 -3.62
CA GLY A 530 32.41 7.75 -2.73
C GLY A 530 33.40 8.08 -1.62
N SER A 531 33.61 7.17 -0.68
CA SER A 531 34.53 7.33 0.45
C SER A 531 35.98 7.57 0.01
N THR A 532 36.32 7.11 -1.20
CA THR A 532 37.57 7.42 -1.91
C THR A 532 37.25 7.77 -3.35
N GLN A 533 38.24 8.27 -4.09
CA GLN A 533 38.07 8.51 -5.53
C GLN A 533 37.64 7.22 -6.23
N PRO A 534 36.46 7.18 -6.87
CA PRO A 534 36.01 5.98 -7.57
C PRO A 534 36.78 5.75 -8.86
N THR A 535 36.90 4.49 -9.26
CA THR A 535 37.15 4.11 -10.66
C THR A 535 35.79 3.86 -11.31
N LEU A 536 35.52 4.49 -12.43
CA LEU A 536 34.27 4.33 -13.18
C LEU A 536 34.55 3.54 -14.47
N LEU A 537 33.84 2.44 -14.66
CA LEU A 537 33.89 1.62 -15.86
C LEU A 537 32.54 1.64 -16.56
N SER A 538 32.54 1.73 -17.89
CA SER A 538 31.35 1.52 -18.71
C SER A 538 31.35 0.11 -19.32
N SER A 539 30.19 -0.52 -19.43
CA SER A 539 30.00 -1.85 -20.05
C SER A 539 30.84 -2.96 -19.42
N ALA A 540 31.16 -2.87 -18.13
CA ALA A 540 31.76 -3.96 -17.39
C ALA A 540 30.70 -5.05 -17.09
N SER A 541 31.14 -6.30 -17.06
CA SER A 541 30.32 -7.42 -16.60
C SER A 541 30.52 -7.62 -15.10
N VAL A 542 29.44 -7.84 -14.38
CA VAL A 542 29.45 -8.13 -12.95
C VAL A 542 28.77 -9.47 -12.72
N SER A 543 29.44 -10.37 -12.02
CA SER A 543 28.89 -11.67 -11.62
C SER A 543 28.74 -11.75 -10.10
N GLY A 544 27.58 -12.20 -9.63
CA GLY A 544 27.24 -12.18 -8.20
C GLY A 544 26.90 -10.78 -7.70
N GLY A 545 26.88 -10.59 -6.39
CA GLY A 545 26.44 -9.37 -5.74
C GLY A 545 24.95 -9.38 -5.41
N THR A 546 24.49 -8.31 -4.77
CA THR A 546 23.10 -8.12 -4.36
C THR A 546 22.41 -7.13 -5.30
N SER A 547 21.29 -7.56 -5.88
CA SER A 547 20.49 -6.73 -6.80
C SER A 547 19.57 -5.80 -6.02
N TYR A 548 19.43 -4.56 -6.50
CA TYR A 548 18.54 -3.52 -5.95
C TYR A 548 17.69 -2.89 -7.05
N PHE A 549 16.60 -2.26 -6.65
CA PHE A 549 15.71 -1.47 -7.52
C PHE A 549 15.19 -2.28 -8.71
N GLY A 550 14.75 -3.53 -8.46
CA GLY A 550 14.25 -4.39 -9.54
C GLY A 550 15.29 -4.80 -10.58
N GLY A 551 16.56 -4.81 -10.22
CA GLY A 551 17.68 -5.17 -11.13
C GLY A 551 18.38 -3.99 -11.78
N LEU A 552 18.02 -2.74 -11.45
CA LEU A 552 18.69 -1.54 -11.98
C LEU A 552 20.10 -1.34 -11.44
N SER A 553 20.39 -1.96 -10.30
CA SER A 553 21.69 -1.80 -9.63
C SER A 553 22.10 -3.10 -8.96
N THR A 554 23.42 -3.27 -8.83
CA THR A 554 24.03 -4.40 -8.11
C THR A 554 25.14 -3.87 -7.21
N SER A 555 25.09 -4.23 -5.92
CA SER A 555 26.16 -3.95 -4.96
C SER A 555 27.02 -5.19 -4.75
N GLY A 556 28.34 -5.01 -4.77
CA GLY A 556 29.30 -6.13 -4.70
C GLY A 556 29.42 -6.91 -6.03
N GLY A 557 29.92 -8.13 -5.95
CA GLY A 557 30.16 -8.99 -7.10
C GLY A 557 31.57 -8.85 -7.69
N THR A 558 31.88 -9.73 -8.66
CA THR A 558 33.17 -9.76 -9.36
C THR A 558 33.05 -9.02 -10.68
N VAL A 559 33.84 -7.98 -10.86
CA VAL A 559 33.86 -7.12 -12.05
C VAL A 559 34.85 -7.65 -13.06
N SER A 560 34.48 -7.71 -14.32
CA SER A 560 35.36 -8.10 -15.43
C SER A 560 35.10 -7.27 -16.68
N GLY A 561 36.18 -6.93 -17.41
CA GLY A 561 36.10 -6.11 -18.62
C GLY A 561 35.70 -4.67 -18.34
N GLY A 562 35.06 -4.06 -19.31
CA GLY A 562 34.64 -2.66 -19.30
C GLY A 562 35.71 -1.68 -19.81
N SER A 563 35.27 -0.46 -20.08
CA SER A 563 36.12 0.65 -20.52
C SER A 563 36.19 1.72 -19.44
N SER A 564 37.40 2.21 -19.13
CA SER A 564 37.59 3.27 -18.15
C SER A 564 36.94 4.57 -18.62
N VAL A 565 36.20 5.21 -17.72
CA VAL A 565 35.55 6.51 -17.91
C VAL A 565 36.36 7.57 -17.19
N SER A 566 36.74 8.63 -17.89
CA SER A 566 37.52 9.72 -17.30
C SER A 566 36.67 10.52 -16.33
N LEU A 567 37.22 10.71 -15.15
CA LEU A 567 36.63 11.53 -14.09
C LEU A 567 37.42 12.84 -13.93
N SER A 568 36.73 13.95 -13.81
CA SER A 568 37.30 15.23 -13.41
C SER A 568 36.69 15.71 -12.09
N SER A 569 37.41 16.48 -11.29
CA SER A 569 36.91 17.02 -10.03
C SER A 569 35.63 17.83 -10.25
N TYR A 570 34.64 17.61 -9.42
CA TYR A 570 33.44 18.43 -9.33
C TYR A 570 33.49 19.25 -8.06
N THR A 571 33.33 20.58 -8.18
CA THR A 571 33.54 21.53 -7.07
C THR A 571 32.27 22.24 -6.60
N GLY A 572 31.10 21.80 -7.09
CA GLY A 572 29.81 22.40 -6.72
C GLY A 572 29.52 23.75 -7.36
N GLY A 573 30.41 24.25 -8.20
CA GLY A 573 30.34 25.57 -8.85
C GLY A 573 30.58 25.46 -10.35
N GLY A 574 29.74 24.82 -11.08
CA GLY A 574 29.82 24.71 -12.51
C GLY A 574 28.45 24.26 -12.99
N GLY A 575 27.49 25.13 -12.81
CA GLY A 575 26.16 24.89 -13.36
C GLY A 575 26.25 24.65 -14.84
N PHE A 576 25.58 23.66 -15.35
CA PHE A 576 25.10 23.69 -16.71
C PHE A 576 24.22 24.95 -16.78
N SER A 577 24.76 26.07 -17.24
CA SER A 577 23.98 27.29 -17.41
C SER A 577 22.79 27.00 -18.29
N PRO A 578 21.56 27.14 -17.81
CA PRO A 578 20.43 27.27 -18.70
C PRO A 578 20.64 28.60 -19.46
N GLY A 579 20.61 28.55 -20.76
CA GLY A 579 20.56 29.75 -21.58
C GLY A 579 19.41 30.63 -21.09
N GLY A 580 19.73 31.83 -20.67
CA GLY A 580 18.86 32.74 -19.96
C GLY A 580 17.53 33.00 -20.65
N GLY A 581 16.56 33.29 -19.85
CA GLY A 581 15.47 34.16 -20.23
C GLY A 581 14.09 33.70 -19.87
N GLY A 582 13.52 34.31 -18.85
CA GLY A 582 12.07 34.46 -18.71
C GLY A 582 11.65 34.70 -17.26
N PRO A 583 10.94 35.77 -16.94
CA PRO A 583 10.60 36.09 -15.55
C PRO A 583 9.43 35.33 -15.03
N GLY A 584 9.60 34.79 -13.87
CA GLY A 584 8.62 34.60 -12.80
C GLY A 584 7.19 34.23 -13.11
N GLY A 585 6.84 32.99 -12.77
CA GLY A 585 5.49 32.65 -12.37
C GLY A 585 5.53 32.23 -10.91
N GLY A 586 5.01 33.09 -10.05
CA GLY A 586 4.91 32.77 -8.62
C GLY A 586 3.99 31.58 -8.38
N TRP A 587 4.42 30.71 -7.56
CA TRP A 587 3.67 29.55 -7.11
C TRP A 587 3.15 29.77 -5.69
N HIS A 588 1.85 29.65 -5.53
CA HIS A 588 1.16 29.61 -4.24
C HIS A 588 0.80 28.16 -3.89
#